data_195b8dc19d4e5c5611294f5b78cace7b
#
_entry.id   195b8dc19d4e5c5611294f5b78cace7b
#
_cell.length_a   1.000
_cell.length_b   1.000
_cell.length_c   1.000
_cell.angle_alpha   90.00
_cell.angle_beta   90.00
_cell.angle_gamma   90.00
#
_symmetry.space_group_name_H-M   'P 1'
#
loop_
_entity.id
_entity.type
_entity.pdbx_description
1 polymer ?
#
loop_
_entity_poly.entity_id
_entity_poly.type
_entity_poly.pdbx_seq_one_letter_code
_entity_poly.pdbx_strand_id
1 'polypeptide(L)'
;MENKLKDTLVIIVNGKPESGKTYLCDEFIKKQIDLENHGESFLKSIMYTPIDRIKRCAKSYFGWNGDKSIGSRSMLADLYQFDIDHNNETFKEMTKFINRWNENGYKIVFINIRNIDQITLLQEYLSENGYRVRTMYMYTDSKDSITYDNKADDNVEHFDYDIVFKNNKDDKSFYDFCDIVITNFKIMKACQN
;
A
#
# COMPACT_ATOMS: atom_id res chain seq x y z
N MET A 1 -13.39 -26.92 0.06
CA MET A 1 -13.98 -25.91 0.98
C MET A 1 -14.11 -24.65 0.17
N GLU A 2 -15.32 -24.12 -0.03
CA GLU A 2 -15.49 -22.81 -0.65
C GLU A 2 -14.82 -21.77 0.25
N ASN A 3 -13.81 -21.07 -0.26
CA ASN A 3 -13.18 -19.98 0.45
C ASN A 3 -14.20 -18.85 0.61
N LYS A 4 -14.76 -18.72 1.81
CA LYS A 4 -15.69 -17.63 2.13
C LYS A 4 -14.98 -16.29 1.86
N LEU A 5 -15.58 -15.47 1.00
CA LEU A 5 -15.05 -14.14 0.68
C LEU A 5 -14.89 -13.29 1.94
N LYS A 6 -13.75 -12.66 2.07
CA LYS A 6 -13.41 -11.76 3.19
C LYS A 6 -14.12 -10.41 3.04
N ASP A 7 -14.40 -9.79 4.15
CA ASP A 7 -15.07 -8.48 4.22
C ASP A 7 -14.12 -7.28 4.06
N THR A 8 -12.83 -7.56 3.94
CA THR A 8 -11.78 -6.55 3.81
C THR A 8 -11.39 -6.38 2.34
N LEU A 9 -11.39 -5.15 1.85
CA LEU A 9 -10.75 -4.75 0.60
C LEU A 9 -9.28 -4.41 0.89
N VAL A 10 -8.36 -5.05 0.18
CA VAL A 10 -6.94 -4.68 0.22
C VAL A 10 -6.63 -3.81 -1.00
N ILE A 11 -6.08 -2.62 -0.77
CA ILE A 11 -5.65 -1.70 -1.83
C ILE A 11 -4.12 -1.63 -1.78
N ILE A 12 -3.48 -2.16 -2.80
CA ILE A 12 -2.02 -2.09 -2.97
C ILE A 12 -1.73 -0.77 -3.69
N VAL A 13 -1.06 0.14 -3.00
CA VAL A 13 -0.74 1.47 -3.53
C VAL A 13 0.72 1.52 -3.94
N ASN A 14 0.98 1.81 -5.20
CA ASN A 14 2.31 2.00 -5.75
C ASN A 14 2.46 3.40 -6.38
N GLY A 15 3.65 3.74 -6.81
CA GLY A 15 4.00 5.02 -7.45
C GLY A 15 5.36 5.52 -7.01
N LYS A 16 5.95 6.42 -7.76
CA LYS A 16 7.28 6.99 -7.52
C LYS A 16 7.39 7.69 -6.16
N PRO A 17 8.60 7.92 -5.65
CA PRO A 17 8.81 8.72 -4.45
C PRO A 17 8.08 10.06 -4.53
N GLU A 18 7.57 10.53 -3.39
CA GLU A 18 6.89 11.83 -3.25
C GLU A 18 5.60 12.01 -4.08
N SER A 19 5.02 10.95 -4.64
CA SER A 19 3.71 11.00 -5.30
C SER A 19 2.52 11.21 -4.33
N GLY A 20 2.77 11.21 -3.01
CA GLY A 20 1.74 11.48 -2.00
C GLY A 20 1.00 10.25 -1.47
N LYS A 21 1.40 9.03 -1.83
CA LYS A 21 0.74 7.76 -1.41
C LYS A 21 0.44 7.70 0.09
N THR A 22 1.48 7.81 0.89
CA THR A 22 1.34 7.72 2.35
C THR A 22 0.44 8.82 2.89
N TYR A 23 0.61 10.05 2.41
CA TYR A 23 -0.19 11.19 2.84
C TYR A 23 -1.69 10.97 2.59
N LEU A 24 -2.09 10.58 1.37
CA LEU A 24 -3.52 10.40 1.04
C LEU A 24 -4.13 9.23 1.80
N CYS A 25 -3.40 8.13 1.98
CA CYS A 25 -3.87 7.00 2.79
C CYS A 25 -4.04 7.39 4.27
N ASP A 26 -3.09 8.13 4.85
CA ASP A 26 -3.16 8.59 6.24
C ASP A 26 -4.31 9.58 6.44
N GLU A 27 -4.50 10.54 5.52
CA GLU A 27 -5.63 11.49 5.59
C GLU A 27 -6.98 10.78 5.43
N PHE A 28 -7.07 9.77 4.56
CA PHE A 28 -8.28 8.94 4.48
C PHE A 28 -8.56 8.25 5.82
N ILE A 29 -7.57 7.62 6.43
CA ILE A 29 -7.71 6.93 7.72
C ILE A 29 -8.15 7.91 8.81
N LYS A 30 -7.52 9.09 8.91
CA LYS A 30 -7.90 10.13 9.87
C LYS A 30 -9.34 10.58 9.69
N LYS A 31 -9.77 10.80 8.44
CA LYS A 31 -11.15 11.16 8.12
C LYS A 31 -12.13 10.08 8.57
N GLN A 32 -11.81 8.78 8.39
CA GLN A 32 -12.67 7.69 8.84
C GLN A 32 -12.76 7.64 10.38
N ILE A 33 -11.68 7.89 11.09
CA ILE A 33 -11.67 7.99 12.57
C ILE A 33 -12.50 9.17 13.04
N ASP A 34 -12.41 10.31 12.35
CA ASP A 34 -13.22 11.49 12.67
C ASP A 34 -14.71 11.22 12.50
N LEU A 35 -15.12 10.58 11.40
CA LEU A 35 -16.51 10.16 11.20
C LEU A 35 -16.98 9.20 12.31
N GLU A 36 -16.14 8.23 12.72
CA GLU A 36 -16.43 7.32 13.84
C GLU A 36 -16.70 8.10 15.14
N ASN A 37 -15.86 9.07 15.45
CA ASN A 37 -15.95 9.89 16.66
C ASN A 37 -17.24 10.75 16.70
N HIS A 38 -17.78 11.12 15.53
CA HIS A 38 -19.03 11.86 15.41
C HIS A 38 -20.26 10.96 15.25
N GLY A 39 -20.11 9.63 15.33
CA GLY A 39 -21.21 8.68 15.19
C GLY A 39 -21.74 8.54 13.76
N GLU A 40 -20.97 8.96 12.78
CA GLU A 40 -21.29 8.83 11.37
C GLU A 40 -20.86 7.47 10.79
N SER A 41 -21.37 7.12 9.60
CA SER A 41 -20.97 5.89 8.92
C SER A 41 -19.52 6.00 8.46
N PHE A 42 -18.70 5.03 8.84
CA PHE A 42 -17.27 5.00 8.56
C PHE A 42 -16.78 3.62 8.12
N LEU A 43 -15.57 3.59 7.53
CA LEU A 43 -14.88 2.37 7.12
C LEU A 43 -13.59 2.23 7.93
N LYS A 44 -13.55 1.32 8.91
CA LYS A 44 -12.30 1.02 9.63
C LYS A 44 -11.18 0.73 8.66
N SER A 45 -10.15 1.56 8.68
CA SER A 45 -9.08 1.56 7.68
C SER A 45 -7.72 1.61 8.34
N ILE A 46 -6.72 0.96 7.73
CA ILE A 46 -5.35 0.96 8.22
C ILE A 46 -4.37 0.83 7.06
N MET A 47 -3.12 1.25 7.27
CA MET A 47 -2.05 1.14 6.28
C MET A 47 -0.85 0.36 6.83
N TYR A 48 -0.18 -0.38 5.94
CA TYR A 48 1.10 -1.03 6.17
C TYR A 48 2.09 -0.64 5.07
N THR A 49 3.31 -0.34 5.49
CA THR A 49 4.41 -0.01 4.58
C THR A 49 5.56 -1.00 4.79
N PRO A 50 5.74 -1.99 3.91
CA PRO A 50 6.72 -3.08 4.09
C PRO A 50 8.16 -2.59 4.33
N ILE A 51 8.58 -1.54 3.65
CA ILE A 51 9.93 -0.97 3.81
C ILE A 51 10.23 -0.48 5.24
N ASP A 52 9.22 -0.26 6.08
CA ASP A 52 9.45 0.22 7.44
C ASP A 52 10.08 -0.87 8.33
N ARG A 53 9.84 -2.15 8.04
CA ARG A 53 10.59 -3.26 8.66
C ARG A 53 12.08 -3.15 8.33
N ILE A 54 12.40 -2.97 7.06
CA ILE A 54 13.78 -2.83 6.58
C ILE A 54 14.46 -1.59 7.20
N LYS A 55 13.75 -0.46 7.28
CA LYS A 55 14.24 0.75 7.94
C LYS A 55 14.54 0.51 9.44
N ARG A 56 13.70 -0.25 10.14
CA ARG A 56 13.98 -0.63 11.54
C ARG A 56 15.25 -1.46 11.65
N CYS A 57 15.44 -2.45 10.77
CA CYS A 57 16.65 -3.25 10.71
C CYS A 57 17.88 -2.37 10.38
N ALA A 58 17.78 -1.51 9.38
CA ALA A 58 18.86 -0.60 9.00
C ALA A 58 19.27 0.32 10.15
N LYS A 59 18.31 0.86 10.88
CA LYS A 59 18.56 1.69 12.06
C LYS A 59 19.23 0.91 13.19
N SER A 60 18.75 -0.30 13.49
CA SER A 60 19.20 -1.08 14.63
C SER A 60 20.57 -1.73 14.44
N TYR A 61 20.88 -2.17 13.21
CA TYR A 61 22.07 -2.96 12.94
C TYR A 61 23.12 -2.23 12.13
N PHE A 62 22.75 -1.22 11.34
CA PHE A 62 23.67 -0.51 10.42
C PHE A 62 23.80 0.99 10.75
N GLY A 63 23.20 1.45 11.85
CA GLY A 63 23.30 2.85 12.28
C GLY A 63 22.65 3.87 11.34
N TRP A 64 21.70 3.43 10.48
CA TRP A 64 20.99 4.35 9.60
C TRP A 64 20.20 5.39 10.40
N ASN A 65 20.42 6.66 10.10
CA ASN A 65 19.88 7.81 10.84
C ASN A 65 18.58 8.39 10.24
N GLY A 66 18.04 7.78 9.16
CA GLY A 66 16.88 8.31 8.44
C GLY A 66 17.23 9.17 7.22
N ASP A 67 18.51 9.26 6.88
CA ASP A 67 18.98 9.98 5.69
C ASP A 67 18.32 9.46 4.41
N LYS A 68 18.07 10.39 3.47
CA LYS A 68 17.42 10.14 2.18
C LYS A 68 18.37 10.27 0.99
N SER A 69 19.68 10.25 1.24
CA SER A 69 20.71 10.25 0.19
C SER A 69 20.55 9.04 -0.74
N ILE A 70 21.17 9.13 -1.92
CA ILE A 70 21.19 8.03 -2.90
C ILE A 70 21.79 6.77 -2.25
N GLY A 71 22.91 6.89 -1.51
CA GLY A 71 23.53 5.77 -0.81
C GLY A 71 22.61 5.11 0.22
N SER A 72 21.89 5.88 1.02
CA SER A 72 20.91 5.36 1.97
C SER A 72 19.75 4.65 1.29
N ARG A 73 19.28 5.15 0.16
CA ARG A 73 18.20 4.50 -0.63
C ARG A 73 18.68 3.19 -1.23
N SER A 74 19.90 3.16 -1.78
CA SER A 74 20.52 1.93 -2.30
C SER A 74 20.66 0.88 -1.21
N MET A 75 21.22 1.23 -0.05
CA MET A 75 21.36 0.32 1.09
C MET A 75 19.99 -0.28 1.51
N LEU A 76 18.95 0.54 1.60
CA LEU A 76 17.62 0.04 1.95
C LEU A 76 17.04 -0.89 0.88
N ALA A 77 17.29 -0.61 -0.40
CA ALA A 77 16.88 -1.48 -1.51
C ALA A 77 17.63 -2.82 -1.47
N ASP A 78 18.95 -2.81 -1.22
CA ASP A 78 19.76 -4.02 -1.11
C ASP A 78 19.32 -4.88 0.08
N LEU A 79 19.06 -4.27 1.25
CA LEU A 79 18.53 -4.98 2.43
C LEU A 79 17.15 -5.58 2.16
N TYR A 80 16.29 -4.87 1.43
CA TYR A 80 14.98 -5.39 1.07
C TYR A 80 15.10 -6.55 0.07
N GLN A 81 15.98 -6.43 -0.93
CA GLN A 81 16.23 -7.51 -1.87
C GLN A 81 16.81 -8.74 -1.14
N PHE A 82 17.74 -8.55 -0.22
CA PHE A 82 18.29 -9.63 0.61
C PHE A 82 17.19 -10.35 1.40
N ASP A 83 16.24 -9.61 2.00
CA ASP A 83 15.11 -10.20 2.70
C ASP A 83 14.24 -11.05 1.76
N ILE A 84 13.95 -10.55 0.54
CA ILE A 84 13.18 -11.26 -0.48
C ILE A 84 13.88 -12.57 -0.89
N ASP A 85 15.15 -12.51 -1.19
CA ASP A 85 15.93 -13.63 -1.74
C ASP A 85 16.15 -14.77 -0.73
N HIS A 86 16.05 -14.49 0.58
CA HIS A 86 16.34 -15.48 1.60
C HIS A 86 15.08 -16.00 2.30
N ASN A 87 14.44 -15.18 3.09
CA ASN A 87 13.36 -15.61 3.96
C ASN A 87 12.00 -14.97 3.63
N ASN A 88 12.02 -13.86 2.90
CA ASN A 88 10.88 -13.00 2.61
C ASN A 88 10.02 -12.71 3.86
N GLU A 89 10.70 -12.37 4.97
CA GLU A 89 10.04 -12.09 6.25
C GLU A 89 9.13 -10.87 6.16
N THR A 90 9.49 -9.90 5.30
CA THR A 90 8.64 -8.75 5.04
C THR A 90 7.30 -9.15 4.44
N PHE A 91 7.27 -10.12 3.53
CA PHE A 91 6.03 -10.65 2.96
C PHE A 91 5.20 -11.39 4.01
N LYS A 92 5.83 -12.24 4.83
CA LYS A 92 5.17 -12.96 5.91
C LYS A 92 4.57 -12.00 6.96
N GLU A 93 5.29 -10.93 7.31
CA GLU A 93 4.79 -9.89 8.23
C GLU A 93 3.60 -9.15 7.63
N MET A 94 3.65 -8.81 6.34
CA MET A 94 2.59 -8.15 5.61
C MET A 94 1.31 -9.00 5.55
N THR A 95 1.41 -10.27 5.20
CA THR A 95 0.26 -11.18 5.13
C THR A 95 -0.35 -11.42 6.53
N LYS A 96 0.47 -11.57 7.57
CA LYS A 96 0.01 -11.62 8.96
C LYS A 96 -0.71 -10.34 9.37
N PHE A 97 -0.21 -9.18 8.94
CA PHE A 97 -0.85 -7.89 9.18
C PHE A 97 -2.25 -7.85 8.57
N ILE A 98 -2.39 -8.18 7.28
CA ILE A 98 -3.68 -8.18 6.59
C ILE A 98 -4.68 -9.13 7.28
N ASN A 99 -4.28 -10.37 7.59
CA ASN A 99 -5.13 -11.34 8.27
C ASN A 99 -5.60 -10.83 9.63
N ARG A 100 -4.68 -10.32 10.46
CA ARG A 100 -5.00 -9.76 11.77
C ARG A 100 -6.04 -8.65 11.71
N TRP A 101 -5.88 -7.71 10.76
CA TRP A 101 -6.80 -6.57 10.69
C TRP A 101 -8.14 -6.93 10.08
N ASN A 102 -8.19 -7.90 9.15
CA ASN A 102 -9.45 -8.50 8.72
C ASN A 102 -10.22 -9.13 9.90
N GLU A 103 -9.54 -9.91 10.75
CA GLU A 103 -10.13 -10.52 11.94
C GLU A 103 -10.65 -9.48 12.95
N ASN A 104 -10.00 -8.31 13.02
CA ASN A 104 -10.43 -7.18 13.83
C ASN A 104 -11.51 -6.29 13.18
N GLY A 105 -12.08 -6.73 12.05
CA GLY A 105 -13.21 -6.08 11.39
C GLY A 105 -12.86 -4.84 10.56
N TYR A 106 -11.59 -4.64 10.23
CA TYR A 106 -11.17 -3.57 9.33
C TYR A 106 -11.70 -3.83 7.91
N LYS A 107 -12.18 -2.77 7.28
CA LYS A 107 -12.83 -2.84 5.98
C LYS A 107 -11.89 -2.52 4.83
N ILE A 108 -10.89 -1.69 5.08
CA ILE A 108 -9.89 -1.28 4.09
C ILE A 108 -8.50 -1.43 4.71
N VAL A 109 -7.61 -2.13 3.98
CA VAL A 109 -6.19 -2.24 4.30
C VAL A 109 -5.39 -1.70 3.12
N PHE A 110 -4.66 -0.61 3.34
CA PHE A 110 -3.72 -0.09 2.36
C PHE A 110 -2.36 -0.76 2.54
N ILE A 111 -1.77 -1.21 1.44
CA ILE A 111 -0.41 -1.75 1.41
C ILE A 111 0.43 -0.88 0.47
N ASN A 112 1.37 -0.13 1.03
CA ASN A 112 2.23 0.74 0.26
C ASN A 112 3.51 0.00 -0.16
N ILE A 113 3.51 -0.59 -1.36
CA ILE A 113 4.59 -1.45 -1.87
C ILE A 113 5.06 -0.97 -3.24
N ARG A 114 6.37 -1.07 -3.53
CA ARG A 114 6.97 -0.61 -4.79
C ARG A 114 7.46 -1.75 -5.69
N ASN A 115 7.92 -2.83 -5.10
CA ASN A 115 8.45 -3.96 -5.85
C ASN A 115 7.30 -4.70 -6.55
N ILE A 116 7.34 -4.76 -7.89
CA ILE A 116 6.28 -5.33 -8.74
C ILE A 116 6.13 -6.83 -8.49
N ASP A 117 7.23 -7.57 -8.32
CA ASP A 117 7.17 -9.01 -8.06
C ASP A 117 6.47 -9.30 -6.74
N GLN A 118 6.70 -8.46 -5.73
CA GLN A 118 6.01 -8.56 -4.44
C GLN A 118 4.52 -8.15 -4.54
N ILE A 119 4.15 -7.24 -5.45
CA ILE A 119 2.74 -6.92 -5.73
C ILE A 119 2.05 -8.15 -6.32
N THR A 120 2.63 -8.77 -7.34
CA THR A 120 2.09 -9.98 -7.99
C THR A 120 1.92 -11.10 -6.99
N LEU A 121 2.96 -11.41 -6.22
CA LEU A 121 2.93 -12.43 -5.19
C LEU A 121 1.83 -12.16 -4.14
N LEU A 122 1.66 -10.91 -3.75
CA LEU A 122 0.61 -10.52 -2.80
C LEU A 122 -0.79 -10.66 -3.38
N GLN A 123 -0.99 -10.29 -4.65
CA GLN A 123 -2.28 -10.45 -5.33
C GLN A 123 -2.68 -11.94 -5.41
N GLU A 124 -1.76 -12.81 -5.78
CA GLU A 124 -1.97 -14.27 -5.83
C GLU A 124 -2.37 -14.79 -4.44
N TYR A 125 -1.56 -14.50 -3.42
CA TYR A 125 -1.86 -14.89 -2.05
C TYR A 125 -3.24 -14.42 -1.58
N LEU A 126 -3.58 -13.15 -1.82
CA LEU A 126 -4.84 -12.56 -1.39
C LEU A 126 -6.03 -13.21 -2.10
N SER A 127 -5.91 -13.45 -3.40
CA SER A 127 -6.95 -14.11 -4.20
C SER A 127 -7.22 -15.54 -3.73
N GLU A 128 -6.16 -16.32 -3.49
CA GLU A 128 -6.24 -17.68 -2.96
C GLU A 128 -6.86 -17.75 -1.56
N ASN A 129 -6.69 -16.69 -0.77
CA ASN A 129 -7.22 -16.60 0.59
C ASN A 129 -8.56 -15.86 0.70
N GLY A 130 -9.24 -15.63 -0.42
CA GLY A 130 -10.59 -15.07 -0.48
C GLY A 130 -10.67 -13.56 -0.22
N TYR A 131 -9.56 -12.84 -0.30
CA TYR A 131 -9.55 -11.39 -0.26
C TYR A 131 -9.90 -10.79 -1.62
N ARG A 132 -10.49 -9.60 -1.60
CA ARG A 132 -10.56 -8.76 -2.77
C ARG A 132 -9.43 -7.75 -2.73
N VAL A 133 -8.74 -7.63 -3.86
CA VAL A 133 -7.59 -6.75 -4.00
C VAL A 133 -7.80 -5.78 -5.16
N ARG A 134 -7.28 -4.57 -5.00
CA ARG A 134 -7.12 -3.59 -6.06
C ARG A 134 -5.70 -3.05 -6.01
N THR A 135 -5.12 -2.87 -7.17
CA THR A 135 -3.84 -2.20 -7.34
C THR A 135 -4.06 -0.78 -7.80
N MET A 136 -3.33 0.17 -7.23
CA MET A 136 -3.40 1.59 -7.55
C MET A 136 -2.03 2.14 -7.85
N TYR A 137 -1.85 2.73 -9.02
CA TYR A 137 -0.69 3.56 -9.34
C TYR A 137 -1.00 5.02 -9.07
N MET A 138 -0.18 5.64 -8.22
CA MET A 138 -0.32 7.05 -7.88
C MET A 138 0.86 7.86 -8.41
N TYR A 139 0.58 8.92 -9.18
CA TYR A 139 1.61 9.77 -9.77
C TYR A 139 1.31 11.26 -9.60
N THR A 140 2.30 12.11 -9.88
CA THR A 140 2.20 13.57 -9.91
C THR A 140 3.13 14.10 -11.00
N ASP A 141 2.69 15.03 -11.80
CA ASP A 141 3.41 15.53 -12.99
C ASP A 141 4.85 15.98 -12.71
N SER A 142 5.14 16.48 -11.51
CA SER A 142 6.46 17.01 -11.16
C SER A 142 7.51 15.94 -10.84
N LYS A 143 7.13 14.64 -10.76
CA LYS A 143 8.01 13.58 -10.24
C LYS A 143 8.21 12.41 -11.17
N ASP A 144 7.35 12.23 -12.16
CA ASP A 144 7.42 11.07 -13.06
C ASP A 144 8.59 11.14 -14.06
N SER A 145 9.19 12.32 -14.24
CA SER A 145 10.38 12.50 -15.08
C SER A 145 11.71 12.21 -14.35
N ILE A 146 11.67 11.94 -13.03
CA ILE A 146 12.89 11.69 -12.25
C ILE A 146 13.22 10.20 -12.29
N THR A 147 14.36 9.85 -12.86
CA THR A 147 14.95 8.51 -12.78
C THR A 147 15.66 8.35 -11.44
N TYR A 148 15.39 7.28 -10.72
CA TYR A 148 15.90 7.07 -9.36
C TYR A 148 17.05 6.05 -9.27
N ASP A 149 17.62 5.64 -10.39
CA ASP A 149 18.77 4.74 -10.45
C ASP A 149 18.61 3.43 -9.62
N ASN A 150 17.32 3.04 -9.40
CA ASN A 150 17.00 1.77 -8.77
C ASN A 150 15.76 1.14 -9.43
N LYS A 151 15.84 -0.15 -9.74
CA LYS A 151 14.80 -0.91 -10.48
C LYS A 151 13.43 -0.86 -9.83
N ALA A 152 13.34 -0.73 -8.52
CA ALA A 152 12.07 -0.71 -7.80
C ALA A 152 11.31 0.62 -7.96
N ASP A 153 12.02 1.72 -8.23
CA ASP A 153 11.42 3.04 -8.42
C ASP A 153 11.23 3.37 -9.92
N ASP A 154 12.06 2.78 -10.82
CA ASP A 154 12.10 3.14 -12.24
C ASP A 154 11.08 2.37 -13.12
N ASN A 155 10.56 1.23 -12.64
CA ASN A 155 9.65 0.37 -13.42
C ASN A 155 8.22 0.33 -12.87
N VAL A 156 7.89 1.19 -11.91
CA VAL A 156 6.57 1.16 -11.26
C VAL A 156 5.39 1.43 -12.21
N GLU A 157 5.61 2.17 -13.29
CA GLU A 157 4.59 2.48 -14.30
C GLU A 157 4.30 1.33 -15.28
N HIS A 158 5.13 0.29 -15.34
CA HIS A 158 5.01 -0.83 -16.28
C HIS A 158 4.09 -1.96 -15.80
N PHE A 159 3.58 -1.86 -14.59
CA PHE A 159 2.62 -2.82 -14.06
C PHE A 159 1.19 -2.46 -14.51
N ASP A 160 0.35 -3.47 -14.77
CA ASP A 160 -1.07 -3.27 -15.12
C ASP A 160 -1.91 -3.04 -13.86
N TYR A 161 -2.10 -1.78 -13.51
CA TYR A 161 -2.86 -1.39 -12.33
C TYR A 161 -4.35 -1.31 -12.60
N ASP A 162 -5.17 -1.77 -11.64
CA ASP A 162 -6.64 -1.61 -11.68
C ASP A 162 -7.05 -0.12 -11.69
N ILE A 163 -6.27 0.72 -11.02
CA ILE A 163 -6.56 2.14 -10.81
C ILE A 163 -5.29 2.96 -11.08
N VAL A 164 -5.42 3.97 -11.94
CA VAL A 164 -4.38 4.98 -12.14
C VAL A 164 -4.88 6.30 -11.60
N PHE A 165 -4.18 6.85 -10.60
CA PHE A 165 -4.60 8.06 -9.89
C PHE A 165 -3.56 9.17 -9.98
N LYS A 166 -3.98 10.33 -10.50
CA LYS A 166 -3.18 11.54 -10.53
C LYS A 166 -3.40 12.37 -9.28
N ASN A 167 -2.36 12.57 -8.48
CA ASN A 167 -2.39 13.43 -7.31
C ASN A 167 -1.85 14.84 -7.66
N ASN A 168 -2.72 15.81 -7.78
CA ASN A 168 -2.34 17.20 -8.03
C ASN A 168 -1.91 17.93 -6.74
N LYS A 169 -1.95 17.25 -5.58
CA LYS A 169 -1.60 17.78 -4.25
C LYS A 169 -2.52 18.91 -3.80
N ASP A 170 -3.79 18.82 -4.15
CA ASP A 170 -4.86 19.74 -3.78
C ASP A 170 -5.98 18.99 -3.04
N ASP A 171 -6.91 19.75 -2.44
CA ASP A 171 -8.04 19.19 -1.72
C ASP A 171 -8.93 18.33 -2.62
N LYS A 172 -9.07 18.72 -3.89
CA LYS A 172 -9.85 17.95 -4.87
C LYS A 172 -9.26 16.55 -5.03
N SER A 173 -7.96 16.41 -5.18
CA SER A 173 -7.29 15.10 -5.28
C SER A 173 -7.56 14.23 -4.05
N PHE A 174 -7.63 14.82 -2.86
CA PHE A 174 -7.99 14.06 -1.68
C PHE A 174 -9.44 13.55 -1.72
N TYR A 175 -10.41 14.37 -2.12
CA TYR A 175 -11.80 13.94 -2.24
C TYR A 175 -11.97 12.90 -3.34
N ASP A 176 -11.36 13.10 -4.52
CA ASP A 176 -11.37 12.13 -5.62
C ASP A 176 -10.77 10.77 -5.17
N PHE A 177 -9.69 10.78 -4.39
CA PHE A 177 -9.11 9.56 -3.79
C PHE A 177 -10.10 8.87 -2.84
N CYS A 178 -10.75 9.62 -1.95
CA CYS A 178 -11.77 9.08 -1.05
C CYS A 178 -12.91 8.40 -1.81
N ASP A 179 -13.42 9.06 -2.85
CA ASP A 179 -14.52 8.54 -3.67
C ASP A 179 -14.13 7.24 -4.40
N ILE A 180 -12.91 7.17 -4.94
CA ILE A 180 -12.39 5.96 -5.57
C ILE A 180 -12.33 4.81 -4.55
N VAL A 181 -11.77 5.04 -3.37
CA VAL A 181 -11.65 4.01 -2.32
C VAL A 181 -13.02 3.50 -1.89
N ILE A 182 -13.95 4.40 -1.59
CA ILE A 182 -15.31 4.07 -1.14
C ILE A 182 -16.09 3.34 -2.24
N THR A 183 -15.97 3.77 -3.49
CA THR A 183 -16.63 3.14 -4.64
C THR A 183 -16.15 1.72 -4.84
N ASN A 184 -14.83 1.46 -4.80
CA ASN A 184 -14.28 0.13 -4.93
C ASN A 184 -14.74 -0.79 -3.78
N PHE A 185 -14.85 -0.27 -2.56
CA PHE A 185 -15.40 -1.03 -1.43
C PHE A 185 -16.89 -1.38 -1.65
N LYS A 186 -17.71 -0.43 -2.11
CA LYS A 186 -19.14 -0.67 -2.41
C LYS A 186 -19.32 -1.71 -3.54
N ILE A 187 -18.55 -1.62 -4.62
CA ILE A 187 -18.57 -2.62 -5.71
C ILE A 187 -18.21 -4.01 -5.15
N MET A 188 -17.18 -4.09 -4.32
CA MET A 188 -16.80 -5.35 -3.66
C MET A 188 -17.98 -5.95 -2.89
N LYS A 189 -18.70 -5.14 -2.11
CA LYS A 189 -19.86 -5.60 -1.32
C LYS A 189 -21.04 -6.04 -2.19
N ALA A 190 -21.33 -5.32 -3.27
CA ALA A 190 -22.41 -5.66 -4.19
C ALA A 190 -22.22 -7.02 -4.87
N CYS A 191 -20.99 -7.45 -5.10
CA CYS A 191 -20.68 -8.76 -5.67
C CYS A 191 -20.70 -9.92 -4.64
N GLN A 192 -21.03 -9.66 -3.36
CA GLN A 192 -21.15 -10.68 -2.32
C GLN A 192 -22.60 -11.13 -2.08
N ASN A 193 -23.56 -10.36 -2.60
CA ASN A 193 -24.99 -10.64 -2.55
C ASN A 193 -25.48 -11.28 -3.85
#